data_eca5ca49f3c5c7210971d1108d4c64c0
#
_entry.id   eca5ca49f3c5c7210971d1108d4c64c0
#
_cell.length_a   1.000
_cell.length_b   1.000
_cell.length_c   1.000
_cell.angle_alpha   90.00
_cell.angle_beta   90.00
_cell.angle_gamma   90.00
#
_symmetry.space_group_name_H-M   'P 1'
#
loop_
_entity.id
_entity.type
_entity.pdbx_description
1 polymer ?
#
loop_
_entity_poly.entity_id
_entity_poly.type
_entity_poly.pdbx_seq_one_letter_code
_entity_poly.pdbx_strand_id
1 'polypeptide(L)'
;MKKLLIVIGLLFIVVWGYAQKPNYERMANTVMDKVVVESKFTTKKGLKWTYDLGVPLEGVFEVWRTTANETYFSFVKKWMDKYIDKEGNILNYSAEEYNIDHVKNGKVLLALFKATNDKRYLNACHRLFAQMQSHPRTNEGGFWHKKIYPNQMWLDGLYMAQPFLSEYADLMQKPELYDDIVNQFVWMEKNAKDAKTGLLYHGWDESRKERWSNSKTGLSPHFWGRGMGWFVFALVDVLDYFPSSHPGHNKIVAILQRTIKAVAKYQDPKTGVWYDVVDLADREGNYLEASASSMFTYAMAKGVRQGFLDKKYLKSIKKAHAGLVNEFVEEVSPTHINLNKVVAVSGLGGTKNYRDGSFEYYMSEPVVANDPKGVGPFMLADIEFERLKNQSAMSKSTHVILDNNSNTESKDSKKLLDNFQERISSARVSANAY
;
A
#
# COMPACT_ATOMS: atom_id res chain seq x y z
N MET A 1 -58.98 54.56 8.01
CA MET A 1 -58.55 53.30 7.37
C MET A 1 -57.02 53.28 7.33
N LYS A 2 -56.39 52.61 8.26
CA LYS A 2 -54.92 52.50 8.32
C LYS A 2 -54.49 51.21 7.59
N LYS A 3 -53.72 51.34 6.51
CA LYS A 3 -53.12 50.21 5.80
C LYS A 3 -51.92 49.72 6.59
N LEU A 4 -52.00 48.49 7.03
CA LEU A 4 -50.92 47.77 7.70
C LEU A 4 -50.02 47.12 6.58
N LEU A 5 -48.81 47.62 6.44
CA LEU A 5 -47.80 47.03 5.58
C LEU A 5 -47.11 45.91 6.36
N ILE A 6 -47.33 44.64 5.96
CA ILE A 6 -46.61 43.49 6.47
C ILE A 6 -45.32 43.35 5.60
N VAL A 7 -44.19 43.65 6.23
CA VAL A 7 -42.85 43.36 5.66
C VAL A 7 -42.48 41.90 6.02
N ILE A 8 -42.61 41.01 5.08
CA ILE A 8 -42.11 39.62 5.20
C ILE A 8 -40.60 39.65 4.93
N GLY A 9 -39.83 39.65 5.99
CA GLY A 9 -38.38 39.46 5.92
C GLY A 9 -38.06 37.99 5.55
N LEU A 10 -37.63 37.73 4.34
CA LEU A 10 -37.05 36.47 3.91
C LEU A 10 -35.65 36.35 4.54
N LEU A 11 -35.54 35.61 5.66
CA LEU A 11 -34.26 35.16 6.16
C LEU A 11 -33.68 34.09 5.21
N PHE A 12 -32.77 34.51 4.33
CA PHE A 12 -31.88 33.57 3.63
C PHE A 12 -30.90 32.99 4.64
N ILE A 13 -31.20 31.81 5.17
CA ILE A 13 -30.20 30.99 5.85
C ILE A 13 -29.26 30.47 4.75
N VAL A 14 -28.13 31.15 4.57
CA VAL A 14 -27.02 30.63 3.78
C VAL A 14 -26.40 29.50 4.59
N VAL A 15 -26.90 28.29 4.41
CA VAL A 15 -26.21 27.08 4.87
C VAL A 15 -24.97 26.97 4.01
N TRP A 16 -23.86 27.46 4.50
CA TRP A 16 -22.54 27.11 3.97
C TRP A 16 -22.37 25.61 4.22
N GLY A 17 -22.80 24.80 3.25
CA GLY A 17 -22.44 23.39 3.22
C GLY A 17 -20.93 23.32 3.01
N TYR A 18 -20.17 23.12 4.09
CA TYR A 18 -18.78 22.70 3.98
C TYR A 18 -18.82 21.41 3.16
N ALA A 19 -18.23 21.43 1.96
CA ALA A 19 -18.07 20.22 1.18
C ALA A 19 -17.33 19.20 2.05
N GLN A 20 -17.93 18.03 2.20
CA GLN A 20 -17.34 16.95 3.01
C GLN A 20 -15.95 16.64 2.47
N LYS A 21 -14.94 16.59 3.34
CA LYS A 21 -13.59 16.23 2.94
C LYS A 21 -13.55 14.83 2.32
N PRO A 22 -12.67 14.59 1.34
CA PRO A 22 -12.46 13.25 0.77
C PRO A 22 -12.15 12.20 1.86
N ASN A 23 -12.51 10.95 1.61
CA ASN A 23 -12.34 9.88 2.59
C ASN A 23 -10.87 9.66 2.97
N TYR A 24 -9.92 9.83 2.05
CA TYR A 24 -8.50 9.74 2.36
C TYR A 24 -8.05 10.80 3.39
N GLU A 25 -8.55 12.05 3.34
CA GLU A 25 -8.23 13.05 4.37
C GLU A 25 -8.90 12.72 5.71
N ARG A 26 -10.15 12.28 5.69
CA ARG A 26 -10.91 11.91 6.89
C ARG A 26 -10.27 10.71 7.60
N MET A 27 -9.78 9.74 6.81
CA MET A 27 -9.02 8.61 7.33
C MET A 27 -7.65 9.04 7.85
N ALA A 28 -6.95 9.94 7.17
CA ALA A 28 -5.67 10.48 7.66
C ALA A 28 -5.83 11.16 9.03
N ASN A 29 -6.90 11.91 9.24
CA ASN A 29 -7.21 12.49 10.55
C ASN A 29 -7.41 11.41 11.61
N THR A 30 -8.18 10.36 11.31
CA THR A 30 -8.34 9.22 12.23
C THR A 30 -7.01 8.53 12.52
N VAL A 31 -6.16 8.36 11.51
CA VAL A 31 -4.82 7.78 11.68
C VAL A 31 -3.97 8.63 12.61
N MET A 32 -3.98 9.95 12.44
CA MET A 32 -3.18 10.85 13.26
C MET A 32 -3.66 10.92 14.72
N ASP A 33 -4.97 10.95 14.94
CA ASP A 33 -5.54 11.17 16.26
C ASP A 33 -5.65 9.88 17.08
N LYS A 34 -5.84 8.73 16.43
CA LYS A 34 -6.11 7.45 17.12
C LYS A 34 -5.10 6.36 16.76
N VAL A 35 -4.98 6.00 15.49
CA VAL A 35 -4.28 4.77 15.07
C VAL A 35 -2.81 4.79 15.45
N VAL A 36 -2.10 5.88 15.18
CA VAL A 36 -0.67 5.99 15.45
C VAL A 36 -0.41 6.39 16.91
N VAL A 37 -1.26 7.22 17.49
CA VAL A 37 -1.09 7.72 18.87
C VAL A 37 -1.42 6.65 19.92
N GLU A 38 -2.51 5.90 19.72
CA GLU A 38 -2.97 4.85 20.64
C GLU A 38 -2.28 3.49 20.36
N SER A 39 -1.34 3.48 19.46
CA SER A 39 -0.93 2.27 18.78
C SER A 39 -0.09 1.29 19.61
N LYS A 40 -0.19 0.05 19.16
CA LYS A 40 0.67 -1.10 19.42
C LYS A 40 2.16 -0.87 19.11
N PHE A 41 2.58 0.31 18.61
CA PHE A 41 3.98 0.66 18.28
C PHE A 41 4.81 0.99 19.52
N THR A 42 4.15 1.32 20.63
CA THR A 42 4.77 1.39 21.94
C THR A 42 4.58 0.09 22.68
N THR A 43 5.67 -0.58 22.99
CA THR A 43 5.67 -1.74 23.89
C THR A 43 6.05 -1.29 25.31
N LYS A 44 5.91 -2.17 26.33
CA LYS A 44 6.46 -1.92 27.67
C LYS A 44 7.97 -1.64 27.66
N LYS A 45 8.67 -1.95 26.57
CA LYS A 45 10.12 -1.71 26.36
C LYS A 45 10.41 -0.47 25.50
N GLY A 46 9.40 0.32 25.14
CA GLY A 46 9.53 1.50 24.30
C GLY A 46 9.00 1.32 22.87
N LEU A 47 9.44 2.18 21.94
CA LEU A 47 9.02 2.21 20.56
C LEU A 47 9.48 0.96 19.81
N LYS A 48 8.60 0.37 18.99
CA LYS A 48 8.90 -0.80 18.18
C LYS A 48 9.07 -0.42 16.71
N TRP A 49 10.22 -0.76 16.12
CA TRP A 49 10.41 -0.68 14.67
C TRP A 49 9.66 -1.82 13.98
N THR A 50 8.59 -1.49 13.25
CA THR A 50 7.71 -2.47 12.59
C THR A 50 7.05 -1.88 11.35
N TYR A 51 6.71 -2.71 10.36
CA TYR A 51 6.03 -2.29 9.15
C TYR A 51 4.63 -1.68 9.41
N ASP A 52 3.96 -2.09 10.50
CA ASP A 52 2.67 -1.51 10.91
C ASP A 52 2.75 0.01 11.13
N LEU A 53 3.93 0.55 11.42
CA LEU A 53 4.16 1.99 11.50
C LEU A 53 4.24 2.62 10.10
N GLY A 54 5.01 2.02 9.20
CA GLY A 54 5.27 2.60 7.88
C GLY A 54 4.07 2.56 6.93
N VAL A 55 3.18 1.57 7.09
CA VAL A 55 2.00 1.45 6.22
C VAL A 55 1.04 2.63 6.36
N PRO A 56 0.55 3.01 7.56
CA PRO A 56 -0.31 4.18 7.71
C PRO A 56 0.44 5.50 7.45
N LEU A 57 1.72 5.60 7.83
CA LEU A 57 2.50 6.82 7.58
C LEU A 57 2.74 7.06 6.09
N GLU A 58 2.91 6.03 5.27
CA GLU A 58 2.95 6.16 3.81
C GLU A 58 1.63 6.73 3.26
N GLY A 59 0.48 6.23 3.74
CA GLY A 59 -0.81 6.78 3.38
C GLY A 59 -0.95 8.26 3.73
N VAL A 60 -0.62 8.65 4.97
CA VAL A 60 -0.66 10.06 5.41
C VAL A 60 0.32 10.94 4.60
N PHE A 61 1.50 10.42 4.26
CA PHE A 61 2.46 11.13 3.41
C PHE A 61 1.88 11.38 2.01
N GLU A 62 1.16 10.41 1.45
CA GLU A 62 0.52 10.56 0.14
C GLU A 62 -0.67 11.54 0.18
N VAL A 63 -1.39 11.62 1.32
CA VAL A 63 -2.40 12.67 1.56
C VAL A 63 -1.73 14.05 1.53
N TRP A 64 -0.57 14.24 2.18
CA TRP A 64 0.20 15.48 2.06
C TRP A 64 0.55 15.80 0.60
N ARG A 65 1.08 14.85 -0.16
CA ARG A 65 1.42 15.05 -1.59
C ARG A 65 0.21 15.43 -2.45
N THR A 66 -0.98 14.98 -2.05
CA THR A 66 -2.22 15.24 -2.78
C THR A 66 -2.84 16.59 -2.41
N THR A 67 -2.73 17.00 -1.15
CA THR A 67 -3.42 18.19 -0.60
C THR A 67 -2.50 19.38 -0.34
N ALA A 68 -1.17 19.17 -0.32
CA ALA A 68 -0.16 20.13 0.13
C ALA A 68 -0.37 20.66 1.57
N ASN A 69 -1.16 19.98 2.41
CA ASN A 69 -1.37 20.37 3.80
C ASN A 69 -0.23 19.89 4.68
N GLU A 70 0.61 20.81 5.13
CA GLU A 70 1.83 20.55 5.91
C GLU A 70 1.58 19.85 7.25
N THR A 71 0.36 19.81 7.76
CA THR A 71 0.01 19.06 8.98
C THR A 71 0.32 17.57 8.81
N TYR A 72 0.00 17.00 7.66
CA TYR A 72 0.26 15.58 7.35
C TYR A 72 1.75 15.28 7.24
N PHE A 73 2.51 16.14 6.57
CA PHE A 73 3.96 16.01 6.48
C PHE A 73 4.64 16.08 7.86
N SER A 74 4.29 17.09 8.63
CA SER A 74 4.84 17.32 9.97
C SER A 74 4.56 16.14 10.89
N PHE A 75 3.37 15.53 10.77
CA PHE A 75 3.02 14.34 11.53
C PHE A 75 3.91 13.13 11.17
N VAL A 76 4.06 12.81 9.88
CA VAL A 76 4.90 11.71 9.43
C VAL A 76 6.35 11.92 9.86
N LYS A 77 6.90 13.11 9.64
CA LYS A 77 8.26 13.46 10.05
C LYS A 77 8.47 13.32 11.56
N LYS A 78 7.56 13.86 12.37
CA LYS A 78 7.60 13.78 13.84
C LYS A 78 7.64 12.33 14.34
N TRP A 79 6.91 11.42 13.69
CA TRP A 79 6.90 10.01 14.08
C TRP A 79 8.19 9.30 13.66
N MET A 80 8.68 9.53 12.45
CA MET A 80 9.93 8.91 12.01
C MET A 80 11.15 9.44 12.76
N ASP A 81 11.18 10.72 13.15
CA ASP A 81 12.23 11.31 13.97
C ASP A 81 12.39 10.67 15.36
N LYS A 82 11.35 9.99 15.87
CA LYS A 82 11.47 9.22 17.13
C LYS A 82 12.34 7.98 17.00
N TYR A 83 12.52 7.47 15.77
CA TYR A 83 13.23 6.23 15.50
C TYR A 83 14.63 6.48 14.92
N ILE A 84 14.89 7.64 14.34
CA ILE A 84 16.12 7.91 13.60
C ILE A 84 16.98 8.92 14.36
N ASP A 85 18.16 8.50 14.81
CA ASP A 85 19.10 9.36 15.49
C ASP A 85 19.91 10.25 14.51
N LYS A 86 20.89 11.01 15.04
CA LYS A 86 21.70 11.95 14.27
C LYS A 86 22.58 11.27 13.21
N GLU A 87 22.99 10.05 13.46
CA GLU A 87 23.84 9.22 12.61
C GLU A 87 23.03 8.34 11.64
N GLY A 88 21.70 8.37 11.74
CA GLY A 88 20.79 7.51 10.98
C GLY A 88 20.71 6.09 11.52
N ASN A 89 21.05 5.87 12.81
CA ASN A 89 20.73 4.59 13.43
C ASN A 89 19.23 4.49 13.68
N ILE A 90 18.71 3.27 13.59
CA ILE A 90 17.29 2.99 13.74
C ILE A 90 17.04 2.38 15.12
N LEU A 91 16.21 3.04 15.91
CA LEU A 91 15.89 2.61 17.26
C LEU A 91 15.18 1.24 17.25
N ASN A 92 15.66 0.31 18.08
CA ASN A 92 15.12 -1.05 18.22
C ASN A 92 15.06 -1.84 16.90
N TYR A 93 16.01 -1.58 16.00
CA TYR A 93 16.25 -2.35 14.78
C TYR A 93 17.55 -3.13 14.91
N SER A 94 17.54 -4.39 14.48
CA SER A 94 18.74 -5.22 14.32
C SER A 94 18.72 -5.89 12.94
N ALA A 95 19.78 -5.68 12.17
CA ALA A 95 19.93 -6.30 10.86
C ALA A 95 20.07 -7.82 10.94
N GLU A 96 20.66 -8.34 12.04
CA GLU A 96 20.92 -9.76 12.28
C GLU A 96 19.65 -10.58 12.51
N GLU A 97 18.52 -9.92 12.80
CA GLU A 97 17.21 -10.58 12.82
C GLU A 97 16.78 -11.03 11.43
N TYR A 98 17.35 -10.43 10.39
CA TYR A 98 16.94 -10.67 9.01
C TYR A 98 15.42 -10.78 8.88
N ASN A 99 14.74 -9.77 9.40
CA ASN A 99 13.29 -9.63 9.31
C ASN A 99 12.97 -8.69 8.16
N ILE A 100 12.39 -9.22 7.08
CA ILE A 100 12.09 -8.43 5.89
C ILE A 100 11.04 -7.35 6.15
N ASP A 101 10.15 -7.54 7.15
CA ASP A 101 9.13 -6.58 7.54
C ASP A 101 9.74 -5.24 8.01
N HIS A 102 10.94 -5.27 8.57
CA HIS A 102 11.64 -4.07 9.02
C HIS A 102 12.04 -3.13 7.88
N VAL A 103 12.18 -3.67 6.67
CA VAL A 103 12.63 -2.93 5.47
C VAL A 103 11.53 -2.01 4.92
N LYS A 104 10.24 -2.34 5.13
CA LYS A 104 9.09 -1.59 4.62
C LYS A 104 9.15 -0.09 4.94
N ASN A 105 9.59 0.27 6.14
CA ASN A 105 9.67 1.66 6.57
C ASN A 105 10.69 2.49 5.76
N GLY A 106 11.57 1.83 5.03
CA GLY A 106 12.52 2.47 4.11
C GLY A 106 11.85 3.35 3.07
N LYS A 107 10.63 2.99 2.58
CA LYS A 107 9.87 3.86 1.66
C LYS A 107 9.55 5.22 2.28
N VAL A 108 9.12 5.23 3.55
CA VAL A 108 8.82 6.49 4.25
C VAL A 108 10.09 7.31 4.49
N LEU A 109 11.21 6.63 4.80
CA LEU A 109 12.51 7.29 4.96
C LEU A 109 13.01 7.90 3.64
N LEU A 110 12.90 7.19 2.51
CA LEU A 110 13.25 7.73 1.19
C LEU A 110 12.37 8.94 0.82
N ALA A 111 11.07 8.85 1.12
CA ALA A 111 10.12 9.95 0.89
C ALA A 111 10.49 11.19 1.72
N LEU A 112 10.84 11.01 3.00
CA LEU A 112 11.31 12.10 3.87
C LEU A 112 12.65 12.65 3.41
N PHE A 113 13.60 11.80 3.01
CA PHE A 113 14.88 12.27 2.44
C PHE A 113 14.66 13.15 1.21
N LYS A 114 13.84 12.69 0.26
CA LYS A 114 13.52 13.46 -0.96
C LYS A 114 12.84 14.80 -0.65
N ALA A 115 12.01 14.85 0.40
CA ALA A 115 11.30 16.07 0.79
C ALA A 115 12.18 17.08 1.57
N THR A 116 13.16 16.58 2.35
CA THR A 116 13.93 17.41 3.30
C THR A 116 15.41 17.52 3.00
N ASN A 117 15.98 16.63 2.20
CA ASN A 117 17.41 16.41 2.00
C ASN A 117 18.18 16.10 3.31
N ASP A 118 17.48 15.62 4.35
CA ASP A 118 18.08 15.23 5.62
C ASP A 118 18.77 13.87 5.51
N LYS A 119 20.10 13.88 5.56
CA LYS A 119 20.96 12.69 5.38
C LYS A 119 20.71 11.58 6.40
N ARG A 120 20.16 11.89 7.56
CA ARG A 120 19.83 10.87 8.57
C ARG A 120 18.90 9.81 8.00
N TYR A 121 17.90 10.22 7.22
CA TYR A 121 16.96 9.28 6.57
C TYR A 121 17.65 8.42 5.52
N LEU A 122 18.55 8.99 4.72
CA LEU A 122 19.31 8.24 3.73
C LEU A 122 20.26 7.23 4.41
N ASN A 123 20.96 7.63 5.49
CA ASN A 123 21.82 6.74 6.26
C ASN A 123 21.03 5.54 6.85
N ALA A 124 19.82 5.79 7.35
CA ALA A 124 18.93 4.72 7.79
C ALA A 124 18.53 3.79 6.63
N CYS A 125 18.27 4.32 5.43
CA CYS A 125 18.01 3.51 4.23
C CYS A 125 19.23 2.65 3.86
N HIS A 126 20.46 3.16 3.98
CA HIS A 126 21.67 2.36 3.73
C HIS A 126 21.77 1.17 4.69
N ARG A 127 21.37 1.32 5.96
CA ARG A 127 21.35 0.21 6.94
C ARG A 127 20.31 -0.86 6.57
N LEU A 128 19.11 -0.44 6.13
CA LEU A 128 18.09 -1.37 5.65
C LEU A 128 18.54 -2.09 4.38
N PHE A 129 19.18 -1.39 3.47
CA PHE A 129 19.76 -1.97 2.26
C PHE A 129 20.88 -2.97 2.59
N ALA A 130 21.76 -2.66 3.54
CA ALA A 130 22.81 -3.56 4.00
C ALA A 130 22.27 -4.89 4.55
N GLN A 131 21.13 -4.87 5.29
CA GLN A 131 20.44 -6.10 5.65
C GLN A 131 20.08 -6.93 4.42
N MET A 132 19.55 -6.31 3.38
CA MET A 132 19.09 -7.03 2.18
C MET A 132 20.23 -7.63 1.35
N GLN A 133 21.43 -7.04 1.41
CA GLN A 133 22.61 -7.59 0.72
C GLN A 133 23.04 -8.96 1.27
N SER A 134 22.86 -9.19 2.57
CA SER A 134 23.20 -10.44 3.26
C SER A 134 21.99 -11.25 3.71
N HIS A 135 20.78 -10.84 3.33
CA HIS A 135 19.54 -11.51 3.75
C HIS A 135 19.52 -12.97 3.27
N PRO A 136 19.16 -13.93 4.14
CA PRO A 136 19.10 -15.34 3.77
C PRO A 136 18.15 -15.57 2.59
N ARG A 137 18.53 -16.55 1.74
CA ARG A 137 17.80 -16.85 0.49
C ARG A 137 17.52 -18.34 0.35
N THR A 138 16.49 -18.65 -0.40
CA THR A 138 16.25 -20.00 -0.92
C THR A 138 17.34 -20.38 -1.93
N ASN A 139 17.39 -21.66 -2.32
CA ASN A 139 18.37 -22.14 -3.30
C ASN A 139 18.24 -21.45 -4.67
N GLU A 140 17.02 -21.02 -5.06
CA GLU A 140 16.78 -20.24 -6.28
C GLU A 140 17.14 -18.75 -6.12
N GLY A 141 17.34 -18.25 -4.90
CA GLY A 141 17.70 -16.86 -4.61
C GLY A 141 16.57 -16.00 -4.00
N GLY A 142 15.39 -16.54 -3.78
CA GLY A 142 14.28 -15.85 -3.13
C GLY A 142 14.59 -15.48 -1.67
N PHE A 143 14.25 -14.28 -1.23
CA PHE A 143 14.47 -13.88 0.15
C PHE A 143 13.61 -14.68 1.13
N TRP A 144 14.19 -15.21 2.17
CA TRP A 144 13.41 -15.73 3.30
C TRP A 144 12.58 -14.60 3.90
N HIS A 145 11.35 -14.92 4.32
CA HIS A 145 10.53 -13.90 4.97
C HIS A 145 11.17 -13.37 6.26
N LYS A 146 11.75 -14.28 7.06
CA LYS A 146 12.55 -13.96 8.27
C LYS A 146 13.55 -15.07 8.55
N LYS A 147 14.64 -14.74 9.24
CA LYS A 147 15.60 -15.73 9.69
C LYS A 147 14.96 -16.86 10.52
N ILE A 148 13.93 -16.51 11.31
CA ILE A 148 13.18 -17.50 12.12
C ILE A 148 12.20 -18.36 11.29
N TYR A 149 12.06 -18.09 10.00
CA TYR A 149 11.26 -18.84 9.03
C TYR A 149 12.16 -19.26 7.85
N PRO A 150 13.11 -20.19 8.09
CA PRO A 150 14.10 -20.57 7.08
C PRO A 150 13.43 -21.20 5.86
N ASN A 151 13.98 -20.93 4.68
CA ASN A 151 13.53 -21.44 3.38
C ASN A 151 12.10 -21.02 2.96
N GLN A 152 11.50 -20.01 3.60
CA GLN A 152 10.13 -19.60 3.34
C GLN A 152 10.07 -18.27 2.61
N MET A 153 9.36 -18.24 1.47
CA MET A 153 8.91 -17.01 0.83
C MET A 153 7.41 -16.83 1.11
N TRP A 154 7.01 -15.64 1.55
CA TRP A 154 5.61 -15.26 1.70
C TRP A 154 5.29 -14.10 0.77
N LEU A 155 4.04 -13.99 0.33
CA LEU A 155 3.59 -12.89 -0.54
C LEU A 155 3.87 -11.51 0.08
N ASP A 156 3.71 -11.40 1.39
CA ASP A 156 3.98 -10.20 2.19
C ASP A 156 5.41 -9.68 2.00
N GLY A 157 6.39 -10.59 1.98
CA GLY A 157 7.80 -10.25 1.84
C GLY A 157 8.12 -9.45 0.58
N LEU A 158 7.36 -9.67 -0.50
CA LEU A 158 7.53 -8.91 -1.74
C LEU A 158 7.21 -7.43 -1.55
N TYR A 159 6.13 -7.11 -0.82
CA TYR A 159 5.79 -5.72 -0.51
C TYR A 159 6.75 -5.10 0.52
N MET A 160 7.20 -5.89 1.49
CA MET A 160 8.06 -5.38 2.55
C MET A 160 9.42 -4.89 2.01
N ALA A 161 9.96 -5.52 0.95
CA ALA A 161 11.28 -5.17 0.44
C ALA A 161 11.29 -4.54 -0.96
N GLN A 162 10.57 -5.10 -1.93
CA GLN A 162 10.80 -4.77 -3.35
C GLN A 162 10.49 -3.31 -3.72
N PRO A 163 9.40 -2.69 -3.23
CA PRO A 163 9.15 -1.28 -3.51
C PRO A 163 10.23 -0.35 -2.95
N PHE A 164 10.75 -0.64 -1.76
CA PHE A 164 11.90 0.09 -1.20
C PHE A 164 13.16 -0.10 -2.04
N LEU A 165 13.48 -1.35 -2.41
CA LEU A 165 14.66 -1.66 -3.21
C LEU A 165 14.62 -1.01 -4.59
N SER A 166 13.45 -0.97 -5.24
CA SER A 166 13.29 -0.33 -6.55
C SER A 166 13.50 1.19 -6.46
N GLU A 167 12.90 1.84 -5.47
CA GLU A 167 13.08 3.28 -5.23
C GLU A 167 14.53 3.62 -4.82
N TYR A 168 15.14 2.78 -3.98
CA TYR A 168 16.54 2.93 -3.59
C TYR A 168 17.48 2.73 -4.79
N ALA A 169 17.23 1.74 -5.65
CA ALA A 169 18.01 1.49 -6.86
C ALA A 169 17.98 2.70 -7.81
N ASP A 170 16.81 3.27 -8.04
CA ASP A 170 16.65 4.48 -8.86
C ASP A 170 17.37 5.67 -8.26
N LEU A 171 17.18 5.93 -6.96
CA LEU A 171 17.80 7.06 -6.27
C LEU A 171 19.33 6.96 -6.25
N MET A 172 19.85 5.76 -5.97
CA MET A 172 21.30 5.51 -5.81
C MET A 172 21.99 5.11 -7.12
N GLN A 173 21.26 5.12 -8.25
CA GLN A 173 21.77 4.73 -9.57
C GLN A 173 22.43 3.33 -9.55
N LYS A 174 21.72 2.34 -8.97
CA LYS A 174 22.16 0.95 -8.82
C LYS A 174 21.38 0.00 -9.74
N PRO A 175 21.61 0.03 -11.06
CA PRO A 175 20.86 -0.77 -12.02
C PRO A 175 21.01 -2.29 -11.81
N GLU A 176 22.10 -2.72 -11.18
CA GLU A 176 22.36 -4.13 -10.86
C GLU A 176 21.31 -4.75 -9.93
N LEU A 177 20.51 -3.94 -9.23
CA LEU A 177 19.47 -4.44 -8.31
C LEU A 177 18.20 -4.88 -9.05
N TYR A 178 17.95 -4.37 -10.25
CA TYR A 178 16.69 -4.61 -10.94
C TYR A 178 16.49 -6.08 -11.35
N ASP A 179 17.54 -6.80 -11.71
CA ASP A 179 17.45 -8.23 -12.02
C ASP A 179 17.00 -9.06 -10.82
N ASP A 180 17.55 -8.77 -9.62
CA ASP A 180 17.11 -9.46 -8.40
C ASP A 180 15.66 -9.11 -8.04
N ILE A 181 15.28 -7.84 -8.14
CA ILE A 181 13.89 -7.39 -7.90
C ILE A 181 12.90 -8.16 -8.80
N VAL A 182 13.17 -8.28 -10.08
CA VAL A 182 12.33 -9.06 -11.02
C VAL A 182 12.26 -10.52 -10.60
N ASN A 183 13.41 -11.10 -10.29
CA ASN A 183 13.52 -12.51 -9.96
C ASN A 183 12.72 -12.88 -8.71
N GLN A 184 12.65 -11.99 -7.69
CA GLN A 184 11.82 -12.23 -6.50
C GLN A 184 10.35 -12.43 -6.87
N PHE A 185 9.80 -11.61 -7.78
CA PHE A 185 8.43 -11.77 -8.27
C PHE A 185 8.27 -13.03 -9.14
N VAL A 186 9.23 -13.32 -10.00
CA VAL A 186 9.20 -14.51 -10.88
C VAL A 186 9.25 -15.78 -10.05
N TRP A 187 10.12 -15.88 -9.04
CA TRP A 187 10.20 -17.04 -8.16
C TRP A 187 8.94 -17.20 -7.32
N MET A 188 8.40 -16.10 -6.78
CA MET A 188 7.16 -16.19 -6.02
C MET A 188 5.98 -16.62 -6.88
N GLU A 189 5.80 -16.04 -8.08
CA GLU A 189 4.76 -16.50 -9.00
C GLU A 189 4.94 -17.96 -9.38
N LYS A 190 6.16 -18.36 -9.76
CA LYS A 190 6.47 -19.73 -10.16
C LYS A 190 6.10 -20.75 -9.09
N ASN A 191 6.46 -20.46 -7.84
CA ASN A 191 6.35 -21.41 -6.74
C ASN A 191 5.00 -21.36 -6.02
N ALA A 192 4.30 -20.20 -5.98
CA ALA A 192 3.08 -20.03 -5.20
C ALA A 192 1.79 -19.99 -6.03
N LYS A 193 1.87 -19.89 -7.38
CA LYS A 193 0.66 -19.79 -8.20
C LYS A 193 -0.04 -21.12 -8.37
N ASP A 194 -1.35 -21.14 -8.09
CA ASP A 194 -2.22 -22.23 -8.47
C ASP A 194 -2.55 -22.20 -9.98
N ALA A 195 -2.27 -23.29 -10.65
CA ALA A 195 -2.48 -23.40 -12.11
C ALA A 195 -3.97 -23.35 -12.52
N LYS A 196 -4.88 -23.75 -11.63
CA LYS A 196 -6.31 -23.83 -11.91
C LYS A 196 -7.01 -22.49 -11.77
N THR A 197 -6.73 -21.76 -10.70
CA THR A 197 -7.39 -20.47 -10.38
C THR A 197 -6.59 -19.27 -10.88
N GLY A 198 -5.27 -19.38 -10.90
CA GLY A 198 -4.32 -18.29 -11.14
C GLY A 198 -4.05 -17.44 -9.89
N LEU A 199 -4.67 -17.75 -8.74
CA LEU A 199 -4.39 -17.14 -7.45
C LEU A 199 -3.04 -17.64 -6.92
N LEU A 200 -2.48 -16.92 -5.94
CA LEU A 200 -1.24 -17.33 -5.28
C LEU A 200 -1.52 -17.71 -3.82
N TYR A 201 -0.94 -18.82 -3.40
CA TYR A 201 -0.96 -19.24 -2.00
C TYR A 201 -0.18 -18.26 -1.13
N HIS A 202 -0.57 -18.11 0.14
CA HIS A 202 0.03 -17.15 1.08
C HIS A 202 1.54 -17.28 1.20
N GLY A 203 2.05 -18.52 1.29
CA GLY A 203 3.47 -18.82 1.44
C GLY A 203 3.90 -20.11 0.75
N TRP A 204 5.19 -20.17 0.50
CA TRP A 204 5.90 -21.33 -0.05
C TRP A 204 7.11 -21.64 0.82
N ASP A 205 7.24 -22.90 1.24
CA ASP A 205 8.38 -23.47 1.94
C ASP A 205 9.19 -24.37 1.00
N GLU A 206 10.37 -23.91 0.58
CA GLU A 206 11.26 -24.67 -0.28
C GLU A 206 11.66 -26.02 0.34
N SER A 207 11.81 -26.05 1.67
CA SER A 207 12.21 -27.26 2.40
C SER A 207 11.09 -28.32 2.47
N ARG A 208 9.82 -27.90 2.34
CA ARG A 208 8.61 -28.74 2.47
C ARG A 208 8.52 -29.47 3.83
N LYS A 209 9.14 -28.90 4.86
CA LYS A 209 9.23 -29.52 6.20
C LYS A 209 8.36 -28.81 7.21
N GLU A 210 7.90 -27.61 6.92
CA GLU A 210 7.01 -26.88 7.80
C GLU A 210 5.66 -27.59 7.90
N ARG A 211 5.07 -27.62 9.08
CA ARG A 211 3.81 -28.30 9.35
C ARG A 211 2.62 -27.72 8.55
N TRP A 212 2.68 -26.44 8.21
CA TRP A 212 1.68 -25.77 7.39
C TRP A 212 1.87 -26.07 5.89
N SER A 213 3.05 -26.49 5.48
CA SER A 213 3.38 -26.67 4.07
C SER A 213 2.94 -28.04 3.53
N ASN A 214 2.48 -28.06 2.31
CA ASN A 214 2.24 -29.30 1.61
C ASN A 214 3.56 -30.03 1.35
N SER A 215 3.69 -31.29 1.78
CA SER A 215 4.92 -32.07 1.70
C SER A 215 5.43 -32.35 0.27
N LYS A 216 4.57 -32.18 -0.76
CA LYS A 216 4.93 -32.36 -2.17
C LYS A 216 5.27 -31.04 -2.86
N THR A 217 4.54 -29.97 -2.55
CA THR A 217 4.63 -28.68 -3.25
C THR A 217 5.29 -27.58 -2.44
N GLY A 218 5.26 -27.65 -1.11
CA GLY A 218 5.71 -26.61 -0.20
C GLY A 218 4.69 -25.47 0.00
N LEU A 219 3.49 -25.57 -0.59
CA LEU A 219 2.48 -24.52 -0.56
C LEU A 219 1.68 -24.50 0.75
N SER A 220 1.29 -23.31 1.18
CA SER A 220 0.31 -23.12 2.24
C SER A 220 -1.11 -23.54 1.76
N PRO A 221 -2.08 -23.77 2.69
CA PRO A 221 -3.38 -24.35 2.28
C PRO A 221 -4.29 -23.43 1.45
N HIS A 222 -4.26 -22.09 1.68
CA HIS A 222 -5.28 -21.18 1.16
C HIS A 222 -4.72 -19.92 0.52
N PHE A 223 -5.59 -19.23 -0.27
CA PHE A 223 -5.31 -17.93 -0.90
C PHE A 223 -5.79 -16.79 0.02
N TRP A 224 -4.93 -16.38 0.92
CA TRP A 224 -5.23 -15.29 1.84
C TRP A 224 -5.27 -13.94 1.14
N GLY A 225 -6.39 -13.23 1.29
CA GLY A 225 -6.66 -11.99 0.53
C GLY A 225 -5.61 -10.91 0.76
N ARG A 226 -5.23 -10.63 2.02
CA ARG A 226 -4.20 -9.61 2.30
C ARG A 226 -2.81 -10.01 1.79
N GLY A 227 -2.43 -11.28 1.81
CA GLY A 227 -1.20 -11.75 1.20
C GLY A 227 -1.18 -11.47 -0.30
N MET A 228 -2.26 -11.86 -1.00
CA MET A 228 -2.47 -11.51 -2.42
C MET A 228 -2.48 -9.99 -2.65
N GLY A 229 -3.08 -9.23 -1.72
CA GLY A 229 -3.12 -7.77 -1.74
C GLY A 229 -1.72 -7.16 -1.70
N TRP A 230 -0.89 -7.60 -0.76
CA TRP A 230 0.51 -7.18 -0.67
C TRP A 230 1.29 -7.43 -1.96
N PHE A 231 1.09 -8.60 -2.58
CA PHE A 231 1.77 -8.95 -3.80
C PHE A 231 1.44 -8.03 -4.97
N VAL A 232 0.15 -7.75 -5.23
CA VAL A 232 -0.24 -6.85 -6.32
C VAL A 232 0.11 -5.40 -6.01
N PHE A 233 0.09 -5.01 -4.74
CA PHE A 233 0.53 -3.70 -4.29
C PHE A 233 2.03 -3.50 -4.57
N ALA A 234 2.85 -4.50 -4.23
CA ALA A 234 4.29 -4.49 -4.54
C ALA A 234 4.56 -4.34 -6.03
N LEU A 235 3.83 -5.07 -6.88
CA LEU A 235 4.00 -5.04 -8.34
C LEU A 235 3.78 -3.64 -8.91
N VAL A 236 2.71 -2.94 -8.51
CA VAL A 236 2.44 -1.59 -9.04
C VAL A 236 3.36 -0.53 -8.47
N ASP A 237 3.84 -0.69 -7.23
CA ASP A 237 4.73 0.27 -6.57
C ASP A 237 6.17 0.16 -7.07
N VAL A 238 6.63 -1.06 -7.34
CA VAL A 238 7.94 -1.27 -7.96
C VAL A 238 8.03 -0.57 -9.31
N LEU A 239 6.97 -0.60 -10.10
CA LEU A 239 6.93 0.00 -11.44
C LEU A 239 7.05 1.53 -11.45
N ASP A 240 6.86 2.21 -10.32
CA ASP A 240 7.09 3.67 -10.23
C ASP A 240 8.56 4.05 -10.44
N TYR A 241 9.49 3.15 -10.10
CA TYR A 241 10.93 3.40 -10.13
C TYR A 241 11.69 2.38 -10.99
N PHE A 242 10.99 1.44 -11.61
CA PHE A 242 11.60 0.41 -12.42
C PHE A 242 11.74 0.88 -13.87
N PRO A 243 12.96 0.92 -14.45
CA PRO A 243 13.16 1.44 -15.79
C PRO A 243 12.36 0.67 -16.85
N SER A 244 11.59 1.39 -17.67
CA SER A 244 10.83 0.78 -18.77
C SER A 244 11.72 0.16 -19.85
N SER A 245 12.99 0.59 -19.96
CA SER A 245 14.00 0.03 -20.84
C SER A 245 14.58 -1.30 -20.37
N HIS A 246 14.40 -1.65 -19.08
CA HIS A 246 14.95 -2.89 -18.53
C HIS A 246 14.11 -4.10 -18.99
N PRO A 247 14.71 -5.21 -19.44
CA PRO A 247 13.97 -6.39 -19.95
C PRO A 247 12.98 -6.99 -18.93
N GLY A 248 13.27 -6.81 -17.66
CA GLY A 248 12.42 -7.27 -16.53
C GLY A 248 11.13 -6.48 -16.35
N HIS A 249 11.04 -5.24 -16.85
CA HIS A 249 9.86 -4.41 -16.72
C HIS A 249 8.59 -5.12 -17.24
N ASN A 250 8.66 -5.63 -18.45
CA ASN A 250 7.54 -6.35 -19.07
C ASN A 250 7.18 -7.64 -18.31
N LYS A 251 8.15 -8.29 -17.64
CA LYS A 251 7.88 -9.46 -16.80
C LYS A 251 7.03 -9.07 -15.58
N ILE A 252 7.37 -7.97 -14.89
CA ILE A 252 6.60 -7.46 -13.75
C ILE A 252 5.18 -7.08 -14.19
N VAL A 253 5.03 -6.33 -15.30
CA VAL A 253 3.72 -5.97 -15.86
C VAL A 253 2.91 -7.22 -16.21
N ALA A 254 3.51 -8.23 -16.82
CA ALA A 254 2.82 -9.47 -17.18
C ALA A 254 2.36 -10.27 -15.93
N ILE A 255 3.16 -10.29 -14.84
CA ILE A 255 2.78 -10.90 -13.57
C ILE A 255 1.58 -10.13 -12.97
N LEU A 256 1.64 -8.79 -12.94
CA LEU A 256 0.53 -7.94 -12.49
C LEU A 256 -0.76 -8.25 -13.25
N GLN A 257 -0.69 -8.29 -14.58
CA GLN A 257 -1.84 -8.57 -15.45
C GLN A 257 -2.48 -9.93 -15.17
N ARG A 258 -1.66 -10.98 -15.01
CA ARG A 258 -2.15 -12.33 -14.69
C ARG A 258 -2.79 -12.41 -13.33
N THR A 259 -2.16 -11.80 -12.32
CA THR A 259 -2.65 -11.81 -10.94
C THR A 259 -3.95 -11.01 -10.81
N ILE A 260 -4.03 -9.81 -11.39
CA ILE A 260 -5.27 -9.00 -11.38
C ILE A 260 -6.40 -9.71 -12.16
N LYS A 261 -6.08 -10.38 -13.28
CA LYS A 261 -7.07 -11.19 -14.00
C LYS A 261 -7.64 -12.32 -13.13
N ALA A 262 -6.81 -12.94 -12.30
CA ALA A 262 -7.27 -13.98 -11.35
C ALA A 262 -8.13 -13.37 -10.23
N VAL A 263 -7.61 -12.35 -9.55
CA VAL A 263 -8.30 -11.66 -8.44
C VAL A 263 -9.67 -11.11 -8.85
N ALA A 264 -9.76 -10.49 -10.02
CA ALA A 264 -11.00 -9.89 -10.52
C ALA A 264 -12.15 -10.89 -10.72
N LYS A 265 -11.87 -12.19 -10.88
CA LYS A 265 -12.90 -13.24 -10.98
C LYS A 265 -13.60 -13.49 -9.65
N TYR A 266 -12.97 -13.17 -8.54
CA TYR A 266 -13.46 -13.40 -7.18
C TYR A 266 -13.98 -12.12 -6.52
N GLN A 267 -14.10 -11.04 -7.28
CA GLN A 267 -14.77 -9.83 -6.81
C GLN A 267 -16.24 -10.14 -6.53
N ASP A 268 -16.70 -9.92 -5.30
CA ASP A 268 -18.09 -10.20 -4.93
C ASP A 268 -19.07 -9.42 -5.83
N PRO A 269 -20.01 -10.09 -6.48
CA PRO A 269 -20.91 -9.47 -7.43
C PRO A 269 -21.94 -8.53 -6.81
N LYS A 270 -22.18 -8.57 -5.50
CA LYS A 270 -23.11 -7.68 -4.80
C LYS A 270 -22.40 -6.44 -4.30
N THR A 271 -21.35 -6.63 -3.52
CA THR A 271 -20.65 -5.54 -2.81
C THR A 271 -19.50 -4.93 -3.62
N GLY A 272 -18.85 -5.71 -4.48
CA GLY A 272 -17.70 -5.27 -5.26
C GLY A 272 -16.35 -5.38 -4.56
N VAL A 273 -16.31 -5.89 -3.34
CA VAL A 273 -15.09 -6.13 -2.56
C VAL A 273 -14.76 -7.61 -2.48
N TRP A 274 -13.77 -8.03 -1.68
CA TRP A 274 -13.29 -9.41 -1.63
C TRP A 274 -13.34 -9.98 -0.22
N TYR A 275 -13.47 -11.30 -0.16
CA TYR A 275 -13.42 -12.08 1.07
C TYR A 275 -11.98 -12.31 1.56
N ASP A 276 -11.80 -12.60 2.86
CA ASP A 276 -10.49 -12.82 3.48
C ASP A 276 -9.78 -14.04 2.87
N VAL A 277 -10.47 -15.18 2.71
CA VAL A 277 -10.01 -16.29 1.87
C VAL A 277 -10.69 -16.17 0.52
N VAL A 278 -9.92 -15.77 -0.49
CA VAL A 278 -10.42 -15.17 -1.75
C VAL A 278 -11.37 -16.07 -2.54
N ASP A 279 -11.10 -17.37 -2.61
CA ASP A 279 -11.84 -18.33 -3.43
C ASP A 279 -12.95 -19.08 -2.69
N LEU A 280 -13.17 -18.76 -1.43
CA LEU A 280 -14.13 -19.45 -0.54
C LEU A 280 -15.26 -18.52 -0.07
N ALA A 281 -15.79 -17.70 -0.97
CA ALA A 281 -16.83 -16.71 -0.65
C ALA A 281 -18.08 -17.35 0.03
N ASP A 282 -18.46 -18.55 -0.41
CA ASP A 282 -19.65 -19.24 0.08
C ASP A 282 -19.39 -20.09 1.35
N ARG A 283 -18.14 -20.17 1.82
CA ARG A 283 -17.81 -20.95 3.01
C ARG A 283 -18.23 -20.20 4.28
N GLU A 284 -18.99 -20.87 5.13
CA GLU A 284 -19.44 -20.33 6.42
C GLU A 284 -18.26 -19.84 7.26
N GLY A 285 -18.39 -18.65 7.85
CA GLY A 285 -17.37 -17.99 8.65
C GLY A 285 -16.47 -17.04 7.84
N ASN A 286 -16.39 -17.17 6.50
CA ASN A 286 -15.63 -16.21 5.68
C ASN A 286 -16.32 -14.85 5.62
N TYR A 287 -15.56 -13.80 5.54
CA TYR A 287 -16.08 -12.42 5.61
C TYR A 287 -15.41 -11.50 4.57
N LEU A 288 -16.10 -10.42 4.20
CA LEU A 288 -15.54 -9.35 3.37
C LEU A 288 -14.46 -8.61 4.16
N GLU A 289 -13.26 -8.48 3.58
CA GLU A 289 -12.08 -7.98 4.28
C GLU A 289 -11.58 -6.68 3.66
N ALA A 290 -11.41 -5.66 4.53
CA ALA A 290 -11.15 -4.29 4.08
C ALA A 290 -9.73 -4.07 3.53
N SER A 291 -8.70 -4.68 4.12
CA SER A 291 -7.31 -4.43 3.71
C SER A 291 -7.01 -5.03 2.34
N ALA A 292 -7.38 -6.29 2.12
CA ALA A 292 -7.23 -6.95 0.82
C ALA A 292 -8.01 -6.21 -0.27
N SER A 293 -9.26 -5.85 0.02
CA SER A 293 -10.11 -5.09 -0.91
C SER A 293 -9.52 -3.73 -1.27
N SER A 294 -8.94 -3.01 -0.30
CA SER A 294 -8.24 -1.74 -0.53
C SER A 294 -7.01 -1.92 -1.40
N MET A 295 -6.19 -2.93 -1.14
CA MET A 295 -4.98 -3.22 -1.92
C MET A 295 -5.29 -3.62 -3.36
N PHE A 296 -6.31 -4.45 -3.58
CA PHE A 296 -6.75 -4.82 -4.92
C PHE A 296 -7.29 -3.60 -5.68
N THR A 297 -8.10 -2.77 -5.03
CA THR A 297 -8.63 -1.53 -5.61
C THR A 297 -7.52 -0.57 -5.99
N TYR A 298 -6.54 -0.35 -5.10
CA TYR A 298 -5.36 0.46 -5.36
C TYR A 298 -4.57 -0.04 -6.57
N ALA A 299 -4.20 -1.32 -6.57
CA ALA A 299 -3.38 -1.90 -7.63
C ALA A 299 -4.09 -1.85 -8.99
N MET A 300 -5.41 -2.09 -9.03
CA MET A 300 -6.20 -1.98 -10.23
C MET A 300 -6.32 -0.53 -10.71
N ALA A 301 -6.61 0.41 -9.82
CA ALA A 301 -6.76 1.83 -10.18
C ALA A 301 -5.44 2.43 -10.69
N LYS A 302 -4.35 2.23 -9.95
CA LYS A 302 -3.01 2.67 -10.34
C LYS A 302 -2.53 2.00 -11.63
N GLY A 303 -2.73 0.68 -11.75
CA GLY A 303 -2.33 -0.07 -12.93
C GLY A 303 -3.06 0.40 -14.20
N VAL A 304 -4.36 0.71 -14.12
CA VAL A 304 -5.10 1.29 -15.26
C VAL A 304 -4.66 2.72 -15.54
N ARG A 305 -4.47 3.54 -14.51
CA ARG A 305 -4.04 4.93 -14.67
C ARG A 305 -2.66 5.03 -15.34
N GLN A 306 -1.75 4.14 -14.99
CA GLN A 306 -0.39 4.09 -15.56
C GLN A 306 -0.29 3.30 -16.88
N GLY A 307 -1.39 2.68 -17.34
CA GLY A 307 -1.41 1.94 -18.59
C GLY A 307 -0.87 0.51 -18.51
N PHE A 308 -0.60 -0.02 -17.33
CA PHE A 308 -0.16 -1.41 -17.11
C PHE A 308 -1.32 -2.41 -17.19
N LEU A 309 -2.54 -1.95 -16.91
CA LEU A 309 -3.77 -2.72 -16.98
C LEU A 309 -4.75 -2.12 -17.99
N ASP A 310 -5.54 -3.00 -18.60
CA ASP A 310 -6.57 -2.65 -19.58
C ASP A 310 -7.72 -1.84 -18.95
N LYS A 311 -8.23 -0.84 -19.68
CA LYS A 311 -9.39 -0.01 -19.28
C LYS A 311 -10.68 -0.80 -19.03
N LYS A 312 -10.78 -2.07 -19.46
CA LYS A 312 -11.92 -2.95 -19.14
C LYS A 312 -12.14 -3.11 -17.63
N TYR A 313 -11.11 -2.92 -16.79
CA TYR A 313 -11.21 -2.97 -15.33
C TYR A 313 -11.88 -1.74 -14.71
N LEU A 314 -12.14 -0.66 -15.45
CA LEU A 314 -12.77 0.55 -14.90
C LEU A 314 -14.10 0.29 -14.19
N LYS A 315 -14.94 -0.62 -14.73
CA LYS A 315 -16.21 -1.00 -14.09
C LYS A 315 -15.99 -1.69 -12.76
N SER A 316 -15.03 -2.61 -12.71
CA SER A 316 -14.64 -3.34 -11.50
C SER A 316 -14.06 -2.39 -10.44
N ILE A 317 -13.18 -1.47 -10.85
CA ILE A 317 -12.57 -0.45 -9.95
C ILE A 317 -13.65 0.44 -9.32
N LYS A 318 -14.57 0.96 -10.13
CA LYS A 318 -15.68 1.81 -9.62
C LYS A 318 -16.54 1.06 -8.61
N LYS A 319 -16.84 -0.21 -8.90
CA LYS A 319 -17.61 -1.05 -8.01
C LYS A 319 -16.86 -1.36 -6.72
N ALA A 320 -15.56 -1.67 -6.82
CA ALA A 320 -14.69 -1.90 -5.68
C ALA A 320 -14.60 -0.67 -4.77
N HIS A 321 -14.36 0.50 -5.33
CA HIS A 321 -14.30 1.73 -4.54
C HIS A 321 -15.63 2.05 -3.83
N ALA A 322 -16.76 1.89 -4.53
CA ALA A 322 -18.07 2.04 -3.89
C ALA A 322 -18.27 1.02 -2.75
N GLY A 323 -17.85 -0.23 -2.97
CA GLY A 323 -17.90 -1.28 -1.96
C GLY A 323 -16.99 -0.99 -0.76
N LEU A 324 -15.79 -0.45 -0.96
CA LEU A 324 -14.91 -0.02 0.14
C LEU A 324 -15.62 0.97 1.06
N VAL A 325 -16.30 1.95 0.47
CA VAL A 325 -17.05 2.96 1.25
C VAL A 325 -18.27 2.35 1.93
N ASN A 326 -19.08 1.59 1.21
CA ASN A 326 -20.36 1.10 1.71
C ASN A 326 -20.23 -0.02 2.75
N GLU A 327 -19.21 -0.90 2.61
CA GLU A 327 -19.06 -2.09 3.45
C GLU A 327 -18.16 -1.86 4.66
N PHE A 328 -17.23 -0.90 4.57
CA PHE A 328 -16.15 -0.79 5.55
C PHE A 328 -16.07 0.58 6.24
N VAL A 329 -16.55 1.65 5.62
CA VAL A 329 -16.49 2.99 6.21
C VAL A 329 -17.65 3.21 7.17
N GLU A 330 -17.31 3.64 8.36
CA GLU A 330 -18.24 4.13 9.37
C GLU A 330 -18.03 5.63 9.59
N GLU A 331 -19.10 6.41 9.44
CA GLU A 331 -19.10 7.84 9.64
C GLU A 331 -18.97 8.18 11.12
N VAL A 332 -17.90 8.87 11.52
CA VAL A 332 -17.67 9.31 12.89
C VAL A 332 -18.02 10.78 13.07
N SER A 333 -17.56 11.61 12.12
CA SER A 333 -17.81 13.06 12.11
C SER A 333 -17.56 13.61 10.69
N PRO A 334 -17.85 14.88 10.41
CA PRO A 334 -17.50 15.48 9.11
C PRO A 334 -16.01 15.37 8.73
N THR A 335 -15.13 15.18 9.72
CA THR A 335 -13.67 15.15 9.55
C THR A 335 -13.02 13.79 9.82
N HIS A 336 -13.76 12.79 10.33
CA HIS A 336 -13.24 11.48 10.71
C HIS A 336 -14.15 10.34 10.27
N ILE A 337 -13.54 9.23 9.89
CA ILE A 337 -14.20 7.95 9.59
C ILE A 337 -13.46 6.82 10.28
N ASN A 338 -14.15 5.70 10.56
CA ASN A 338 -13.51 4.44 10.89
C ASN A 338 -13.50 3.52 9.66
N LEU A 339 -12.49 2.66 9.57
CA LEU A 339 -12.41 1.56 8.61
C LEU A 339 -12.63 0.24 9.37
N ASN A 340 -13.77 -0.37 9.19
CA ASN A 340 -14.15 -1.62 9.85
C ASN A 340 -13.71 -2.86 9.04
N LYS A 341 -13.84 -4.05 9.62
CA LYS A 341 -13.59 -5.37 9.01
C LYS A 341 -12.16 -5.52 8.48
N VAL A 342 -11.16 -5.09 9.23
CA VAL A 342 -9.75 -5.36 8.95
C VAL A 342 -9.28 -6.53 9.81
N VAL A 343 -8.78 -7.61 9.20
CA VAL A 343 -8.14 -8.68 9.97
C VAL A 343 -6.87 -8.17 10.65
N ALA A 344 -6.72 -8.42 11.94
CA ALA A 344 -5.61 -7.85 12.71
C ALA A 344 -4.25 -8.38 12.23
N VAL A 345 -4.10 -9.69 12.09
CA VAL A 345 -2.89 -10.31 11.60
C VAL A 345 -3.16 -11.73 11.13
N SER A 346 -2.51 -12.16 10.05
CA SER A 346 -2.38 -13.58 9.72
C SER A 346 -0.93 -13.87 9.33
N GLY A 347 -0.54 -15.13 9.43
CA GLY A 347 0.81 -15.57 9.12
C GLY A 347 0.89 -17.09 9.11
N LEU A 348 2.10 -17.62 9.00
CA LEU A 348 2.34 -19.06 8.94
C LEU A 348 3.38 -19.47 9.99
N GLY A 349 3.25 -20.66 10.54
CA GLY A 349 4.20 -21.21 11.52
C GLY A 349 4.20 -20.48 12.87
N GLY A 350 5.34 -20.52 13.55
CA GLY A 350 5.54 -19.97 14.90
C GLY A 350 5.56 -21.05 15.98
N THR A 351 6.07 -20.70 17.15
CA THR A 351 6.26 -21.67 18.27
C THR A 351 5.12 -21.65 19.28
N LYS A 352 4.53 -20.47 19.51
CA LYS A 352 3.32 -20.30 20.34
C LYS A 352 2.15 -20.05 19.42
N ASN A 353 1.03 -20.73 19.65
CA ASN A 353 -0.17 -20.61 18.80
C ASN A 353 0.21 -20.81 17.33
N TYR A 354 0.59 -22.05 17.00
CA TYR A 354 1.03 -22.41 15.66
C TYR A 354 -0.02 -22.07 14.60
N ARG A 355 0.38 -21.29 13.62
CA ARG A 355 -0.46 -20.81 12.52
C ARG A 355 -0.31 -21.78 11.36
N ASP A 356 -1.28 -22.68 11.22
CA ASP A 356 -1.23 -23.76 10.23
C ASP A 356 -1.70 -23.37 8.83
N GLY A 357 -2.20 -22.15 8.67
CA GLY A 357 -2.74 -21.64 7.41
C GLY A 357 -4.05 -22.29 6.99
N SER A 358 -4.73 -23.05 7.87
CA SER A 358 -6.06 -23.59 7.62
C SER A 358 -7.11 -22.49 7.51
N PHE A 359 -8.27 -22.82 6.95
CA PHE A 359 -9.39 -21.89 6.92
C PHE A 359 -9.82 -21.50 8.33
N GLU A 360 -9.91 -22.46 9.22
CA GLU A 360 -10.27 -22.27 10.63
C GLU A 360 -9.28 -21.34 11.35
N TYR A 361 -7.98 -21.45 11.03
CA TYR A 361 -7.00 -20.50 11.53
C TYR A 361 -7.26 -19.07 11.04
N TYR A 362 -7.48 -18.86 9.74
CA TYR A 362 -7.77 -17.51 9.22
C TYR A 362 -9.04 -16.92 9.85
N MET A 363 -10.09 -17.73 10.02
CA MET A 363 -11.34 -17.28 10.64
C MET A 363 -11.22 -17.04 12.16
N SER A 364 -10.19 -17.57 12.81
CA SER A 364 -9.93 -17.36 14.25
C SER A 364 -9.21 -16.05 14.55
N GLU A 365 -8.62 -15.40 13.56
CA GLU A 365 -7.90 -14.15 13.76
C GLU A 365 -8.87 -12.99 14.02
N PRO A 366 -8.53 -12.07 14.95
CA PRO A 366 -9.41 -10.95 15.27
C PRO A 366 -9.66 -10.03 14.08
N VAL A 367 -10.91 -9.65 13.87
CA VAL A 367 -11.33 -8.62 12.92
C VAL A 367 -11.60 -7.33 13.70
N VAL A 368 -10.93 -6.25 13.34
CA VAL A 368 -10.91 -5.00 14.10
C VAL A 368 -11.15 -3.79 13.22
N ALA A 369 -11.47 -2.66 13.85
CA ALA A 369 -11.51 -1.37 13.18
C ALA A 369 -10.13 -0.70 13.18
N ASN A 370 -9.85 0.09 12.15
CA ASN A 370 -8.69 0.99 12.05
C ASN A 370 -7.33 0.30 12.23
N ASP A 371 -7.20 -0.98 11.85
CA ASP A 371 -5.88 -1.61 11.87
C ASP A 371 -4.93 -0.91 10.88
N PRO A 372 -3.68 -0.64 11.26
CA PRO A 372 -2.68 0.01 10.40
C PRO A 372 -2.56 -0.59 9.00
N LYS A 373 -2.72 -1.90 8.87
CA LYS A 373 -2.61 -2.65 7.60
C LYS A 373 -3.80 -2.46 6.66
N GLY A 374 -4.91 -1.91 7.16
CA GLY A 374 -6.09 -1.56 6.36
C GLY A 374 -6.13 -0.07 6.02
N VAL A 375 -5.91 0.82 7.01
CA VAL A 375 -6.12 2.27 6.83
C VAL A 375 -5.12 2.89 5.84
N GLY A 376 -3.87 2.42 5.80
CA GLY A 376 -2.88 2.88 4.81
C GLY A 376 -3.32 2.57 3.38
N PRO A 377 -3.54 1.29 3.02
CA PRO A 377 -4.04 0.91 1.71
C PRO A 377 -5.36 1.55 1.33
N PHE A 378 -6.29 1.78 2.29
CA PHE A 378 -7.55 2.47 2.04
C PHE A 378 -7.31 3.91 1.56
N MET A 379 -6.47 4.70 2.26
CA MET A 379 -6.12 6.05 1.84
C MET A 379 -5.52 6.07 0.43
N LEU A 380 -4.60 5.17 0.15
CA LEU A 380 -3.94 5.08 -1.15
C LEU A 380 -4.91 4.66 -2.26
N ALA A 381 -5.85 3.74 -1.97
CA ALA A 381 -6.88 3.32 -2.93
C ALA A 381 -7.84 4.46 -3.27
N ASP A 382 -8.27 5.23 -2.27
CA ASP A 382 -9.16 6.38 -2.44
C ASP A 382 -8.47 7.49 -3.27
N ILE A 383 -7.21 7.81 -2.96
CA ILE A 383 -6.40 8.77 -3.73
C ILE A 383 -6.22 8.32 -5.18
N GLU A 384 -5.87 7.06 -5.44
CA GLU A 384 -5.66 6.56 -6.80
C GLU A 384 -6.95 6.51 -7.60
N PHE A 385 -8.07 6.20 -6.94
CA PHE A 385 -9.38 6.27 -7.59
C PHE A 385 -9.72 7.70 -8.05
N GLU A 386 -9.50 8.71 -7.19
CA GLU A 386 -9.72 10.12 -7.55
C GLU A 386 -8.76 10.57 -8.67
N ARG A 387 -7.50 10.16 -8.66
CA ARG A 387 -6.54 10.42 -9.74
C ARG A 387 -6.99 9.83 -11.07
N LEU A 388 -7.43 8.59 -11.06
CA LEU A 388 -7.95 7.89 -12.24
C LEU A 388 -9.21 8.59 -12.80
N LYS A 389 -10.10 9.04 -11.92
CA LYS A 389 -11.31 9.78 -12.28
C LYS A 389 -10.97 11.11 -12.94
N ASN A 390 -10.04 11.87 -12.37
CA ASN A 390 -9.59 13.16 -12.88
C ASN A 390 -8.90 13.02 -14.24
N GLN A 391 -8.01 12.04 -14.43
CA GLN A 391 -7.39 11.76 -15.72
C GLN A 391 -8.44 11.42 -16.79
N SER A 392 -9.47 10.66 -16.43
CA SER A 392 -10.56 10.32 -17.35
C SER A 392 -11.43 11.54 -17.71
N ALA A 393 -11.61 12.49 -16.81
CA ALA A 393 -12.32 13.74 -17.05
C ALA A 393 -11.52 14.68 -17.96
N MET A 394 -10.22 14.82 -17.72
CA MET A 394 -9.29 15.62 -18.55
C MET A 394 -9.22 15.07 -19.98
N SER A 395 -9.12 13.76 -20.18
CA SER A 395 -9.10 13.18 -21.53
C SER A 395 -10.39 13.41 -22.30
N LYS A 396 -11.54 13.45 -21.63
CA LYS A 396 -12.84 13.78 -22.25
C LYS A 396 -12.94 15.26 -22.61
N SER A 397 -12.46 16.16 -21.73
CA SER A 397 -12.46 17.60 -22.02
C SER A 397 -11.47 17.95 -23.13
N THR A 398 -10.33 17.27 -23.23
CA THR A 398 -9.38 17.46 -24.34
C THR A 398 -9.97 17.01 -25.67
N HIS A 399 -10.78 15.96 -25.71
CA HIS A 399 -11.50 15.58 -26.92
C HIS A 399 -12.60 16.58 -27.31
N VAL A 400 -13.20 17.25 -26.32
CA VAL A 400 -14.21 18.34 -26.57
C VAL A 400 -13.52 19.66 -26.92
N ILE A 401 -12.28 19.89 -26.44
CA ILE A 401 -11.52 21.14 -26.66
C ILE A 401 -10.74 21.13 -27.98
N LEU A 402 -10.45 19.95 -28.55
CA LEU A 402 -9.91 19.85 -29.91
C LEU A 402 -10.91 20.36 -30.95
N ASP A 403 -12.21 20.50 -30.57
CA ASP A 403 -13.24 21.20 -31.36
C ASP A 403 -13.38 22.71 -31.00
N ASN A 404 -12.74 23.19 -29.89
CA ASN A 404 -12.79 24.63 -29.54
C ASN A 404 -11.53 25.03 -28.73
N ASN A 405 -10.65 25.81 -29.36
CA ASN A 405 -9.44 26.40 -28.77
C ASN A 405 -9.69 27.11 -27.45
N SER A 406 -9.03 26.71 -26.36
CA SER A 406 -8.36 27.63 -25.40
C SER A 406 -7.67 26.91 -24.25
N ASN A 407 -6.41 27.25 -24.04
CA ASN A 407 -5.53 26.86 -22.93
C ASN A 407 -5.96 27.48 -21.60
N THR A 408 -6.13 26.66 -20.54
CA THR A 408 -5.87 27.09 -19.16
C THR A 408 -5.59 25.86 -18.29
N GLU A 409 -4.33 25.44 -18.21
CA GLU A 409 -3.84 24.61 -17.09
C GLU A 409 -3.72 25.50 -15.85
N SER A 410 -4.18 25.01 -14.70
CA SER A 410 -4.00 25.71 -13.43
C SER A 410 -2.52 25.79 -13.08
N LYS A 411 -2.02 27.02 -12.99
CA LYS A 411 -0.61 27.36 -12.69
C LYS A 411 -0.12 26.74 -11.38
N ASP A 412 -1.00 26.46 -10.44
CA ASP A 412 -0.65 25.97 -9.11
C ASP A 412 -0.28 24.47 -9.08
N SER A 413 -0.98 23.63 -9.86
CA SER A 413 -0.64 22.20 -9.97
C SER A 413 0.69 21.98 -10.69
N LYS A 414 1.00 22.82 -11.69
CA LYS A 414 2.27 22.74 -12.42
C LYS A 414 3.45 23.18 -11.54
N LYS A 415 3.28 24.26 -10.78
CA LYS A 415 4.29 24.76 -9.85
C LYS A 415 4.61 23.78 -8.71
N LEU A 416 3.60 23.05 -8.21
CA LEU A 416 3.79 21.96 -7.22
C LEU A 416 4.57 20.78 -7.81
N LEU A 417 4.24 20.38 -9.04
CA LEU A 417 4.94 19.30 -9.73
C LEU A 417 6.39 19.67 -10.06
N ASP A 418 6.63 20.89 -10.56
CA ASP A 418 7.96 21.41 -10.88
C ASP A 418 8.83 21.49 -9.62
N ASN A 419 8.32 22.03 -8.53
CA ASN A 419 9.02 22.08 -7.24
C ASN A 419 9.35 20.67 -6.71
N PHE A 420 8.50 19.69 -6.93
CA PHE A 420 8.75 18.30 -6.49
C PHE A 420 9.81 17.63 -7.38
N GLN A 421 9.78 17.85 -8.70
CA GLN A 421 10.80 17.34 -9.61
C GLN A 421 12.18 17.96 -9.34
N GLU A 422 12.22 19.27 -9.03
CA GLU A 422 13.45 19.97 -8.65
C GLU A 422 14.04 19.41 -7.35
N ARG A 423 13.21 19.10 -6.35
CA ARG A 423 13.62 18.43 -5.10
C ARG A 423 14.13 16.99 -5.33
N ILE A 424 13.52 16.23 -6.22
CA ILE A 424 14.00 14.89 -6.60
C ILE A 424 15.37 14.98 -7.28
N SER A 425 15.55 15.93 -8.19
CA SER A 425 16.84 16.16 -8.87
C SER A 425 17.93 16.55 -7.87
N SER A 426 17.64 17.45 -6.95
CA SER A 426 18.53 17.86 -5.86
C SER A 426 18.88 16.70 -4.93
N ALA A 427 17.89 15.83 -4.59
CA ALA A 427 18.13 14.67 -3.76
C ALA A 427 19.03 13.62 -4.45
N ARG A 428 18.87 13.40 -5.77
CA ARG A 428 19.77 12.53 -6.56
C ARG A 428 21.21 13.05 -6.56
N VAL A 429 21.41 14.34 -6.80
CA VAL A 429 22.74 14.95 -6.73
C VAL A 429 23.35 14.78 -5.35
N SER A 430 22.55 14.97 -4.30
CA SER A 430 22.99 14.83 -2.91
C SER A 430 23.27 13.37 -2.52
N ALA A 431 22.57 12.40 -3.10
CA ALA A 431 22.79 10.97 -2.84
C ALA A 431 24.05 10.44 -3.52
N ASN A 432 24.38 10.96 -4.74
CA ASN A 432 25.56 10.53 -5.51
C ASN A 432 26.87 11.17 -5.05
N ALA A 433 26.84 12.11 -4.10
CA ALA A 433 28.02 12.73 -3.48
C ALA A 433 28.58 11.90 -2.29
N TYR A 434 28.11 10.68 -2.10
CA TYR A 434 28.52 9.70 -1.10
C TYR A 434 28.90 8.37 -1.78
#